data_b95cc76a05b91530e74317c353d828fa
#
_entry.id   b95cc76a05b91530e74317c353d828fa
#
_cell.length_a   1.000
_cell.length_b   1.000
_cell.length_c   1.000
_cell.angle_alpha   90.00
_cell.angle_beta   90.00
_cell.angle_gamma   90.00
#
_symmetry.space_group_name_H-M   'P 1'
#
loop_
_entity.id
_entity.type
_entity.pdbx_description
1 polymer ?
#
loop_
_entity_poly.entity_id
_entity_poly.type
_entity_poly.pdbx_seq_one_letter_code
_entity_poly.pdbx_strand_id
1 'polypeptide(L)' 'MHCDDKRTLFVLKQGIEETWEELKKYDFGNEDLIKKLSEEIQEYFEYKNAPSS' A
#
# COMPACT_ATOMS: atom_id res chain seq x y z
N MET A 1 10.27 -18.96 -1.77
CA MET A 1 9.68 -18.39 -2.30
C MET A 1 9.84 -17.06 -2.61
N HIS A 2 10.85 -16.77 -3.19
CA HIS A 2 11.26 -15.47 -3.42
C HIS A 2 10.61 -14.85 -4.61
N CYS A 3 10.04 -15.62 -5.46
CA CYS A 3 9.34 -15.04 -6.58
C CYS A 3 8.13 -14.28 -6.15
N ASP A 4 7.62 -14.62 -4.99
CA ASP A 4 6.40 -13.98 -4.54
C ASP A 4 6.64 -12.57 -4.05
N ASP A 5 7.88 -12.21 -3.80
CA ASP A 5 8.15 -10.87 -3.29
C ASP A 5 7.75 -9.80 -4.26
N LYS A 6 8.10 -9.97 -5.53
CA LYS A 6 7.76 -8.97 -6.53
C LYS A 6 6.25 -8.88 -6.70
N ARG A 7 5.59 -10.02 -6.66
CA ARG A 7 4.15 -10.03 -6.84
C ARG A 7 3.47 -9.35 -5.65
N THR A 8 3.97 -9.62 -4.45
CA THR A 8 3.41 -9.01 -3.26
C THR A 8 3.57 -7.51 -3.30
N LEU A 9 4.74 -7.03 -3.71
CA LEU A 9 4.97 -5.60 -3.81
C LEU A 9 4.04 -4.97 -4.85
N PHE A 10 3.83 -5.67 -5.96
CA PHE A 10 2.93 -5.16 -6.98
C PHE A 10 1.50 -5.03 -6.45
N VAL A 11 1.05 -6.04 -5.72
CA VAL A 11 -0.30 -6.01 -5.17
C VAL A 11 -0.42 -4.91 -4.13
N LEU A 12 0.58 -4.74 -3.28
CA LEU A 12 0.56 -3.69 -2.29
C LEU A 12 0.52 -2.32 -2.95
N LYS A 13 1.31 -2.16 -3.99
CA LYS A 13 1.33 -0.90 -4.71
C LYS A 13 -0.03 -0.61 -5.35
N GLN A 14 -0.64 -1.63 -5.91
CA GLN A 14 -1.95 -1.44 -6.50
C GLN A 14 -2.98 -1.05 -5.46
N GLY A 15 -2.93 -1.66 -4.29
CA GLY A 15 -3.83 -1.29 -3.21
C GLY A 15 -3.66 0.17 -2.82
N ILE A 16 -2.40 0.61 -2.76
CA ILE A 16 -2.13 2.00 -2.43
C ILE A 16 -2.74 2.91 -3.47
N GLU A 17 -2.57 2.59 -4.74
CA GLU A 17 -3.11 3.42 -5.80
C GLU A 17 -4.63 3.46 -5.78
N GLU A 18 -5.25 2.32 -5.50
CA GLU A 18 -6.70 2.29 -5.44
C GLU A 18 -7.22 3.13 -4.28
N THR A 19 -6.58 3.02 -3.14
CA THR A 19 -6.99 3.81 -1.99
C THR A 19 -6.79 5.30 -2.28
N TRP A 20 -5.72 5.63 -2.95
CA TRP A 20 -5.43 7.01 -3.32
C TRP A 20 -6.52 7.56 -4.23
N GLU A 21 -6.95 6.75 -5.22
CA GLU A 21 -8.00 7.18 -6.12
C GLU A 21 -9.30 7.41 -5.37
N GLU A 22 -9.60 6.54 -4.43
CA GLU A 22 -10.81 6.72 -3.64
C GLU A 22 -10.73 7.97 -2.80
N LEU A 23 -9.57 8.22 -2.21
CA LEU A 23 -9.40 9.44 -1.43
C LEU A 23 -9.67 10.68 -2.27
N LYS A 24 -9.22 10.66 -3.51
CA LYS A 24 -9.47 11.80 -4.38
C LYS A 24 -10.95 12.01 -4.62
N LYS A 25 -11.70 10.92 -4.70
CA LYS A 25 -13.14 11.05 -4.90
C LYS A 25 -13.82 11.69 -3.70
N TYR A 26 -13.30 11.47 -2.51
CA TYR A 26 -13.87 12.05 -1.30
C TYR A 26 -13.15 13.33 -0.89
N ASP A 27 -12.34 13.87 -1.80
CA ASP A 27 -11.67 15.14 -1.55
C ASP A 27 -10.74 15.02 -0.34
N PHE A 28 -10.19 13.83 -0.13
CA PHE A 28 -9.26 13.57 0.97
C PHE A 28 -9.89 13.84 2.34
N GLY A 29 -11.22 13.73 2.41
CA GLY A 29 -11.88 13.96 3.68
C GLY A 29 -12.27 12.70 4.43
N ASN A 30 -11.92 11.53 3.92
CA ASN A 30 -12.29 10.28 4.57
C ASN A 30 -11.15 9.80 5.44
N GLU A 31 -11.29 9.97 6.74
CA GLU A 31 -10.21 9.62 7.67
C GLU A 31 -9.93 8.13 7.66
N ASP A 32 -10.95 7.31 7.47
CA ASP A 32 -10.73 5.87 7.42
C ASP A 32 -9.84 5.50 6.25
N LEU A 33 -10.06 6.13 5.12
CA LEU A 33 -9.23 5.86 3.94
C LEU A 33 -7.82 6.38 4.14
N ILE A 34 -7.69 7.52 4.79
CA ILE A 34 -6.36 8.06 5.06
C ILE A 34 -5.59 7.11 5.96
N LYS A 35 -6.24 6.59 6.98
CA LYS A 35 -5.59 5.64 7.87
C LYS A 35 -5.21 4.38 7.11
N LYS A 36 -6.12 3.89 6.29
CA LYS A 36 -5.84 2.70 5.51
C LYS A 36 -4.67 2.91 4.57
N LEU A 37 -4.64 4.07 3.92
CA LEU A 37 -3.55 4.37 3.01
C LEU A 37 -2.22 4.42 3.74
N SER A 38 -2.21 5.03 4.91
CA SER A 38 -0.99 5.11 5.69
C SER A 38 -0.48 3.72 6.05
N GLU A 39 -1.38 2.84 6.46
CA GLU A 39 -1.00 1.48 6.80
C GLU A 39 -0.50 0.72 5.58
N GLU A 40 -1.13 0.94 4.44
CA GLU A 40 -0.70 0.26 3.22
C GLU A 40 0.69 0.72 2.81
N ILE A 41 0.94 2.00 2.90
CA ILE A 41 2.26 2.52 2.55
C ILE A 41 3.31 1.98 3.51
N GLN A 42 2.99 1.94 4.79
CA GLN A 42 3.94 1.42 5.77
C GLN A 42 4.24 -0.05 5.49
N GLU A 43 3.22 -0.81 5.18
CA GLU A 43 3.41 -2.22 4.86
C GLU A 43 4.29 -2.39 3.62
N TYR A 44 4.04 -1.55 2.63
CA TYR A 44 4.83 -1.60 1.40
C TYR A 44 6.31 -1.35 1.70
N PHE A 45 6.59 -0.33 2.50
CA PHE A 45 7.97 -0.02 2.82
C PHE A 45 8.61 -1.12 3.66
N GLU A 46 7.88 -1.69 4.58
CA GLU A 46 8.42 -2.76 5.39
C GLU A 46 8.76 -3.96 4.53
N TYR A 47 7.91 -4.27 3.58
CA TYR A 47 8.16 -5.39 2.71
C TYR A 47 9.35 -5.12 1.80
N LYS A 48 9.42 -3.90 1.29
CA LYS A 48 10.48 -3.55 0.38
C LYS A 48 11.83 -3.52 1.06
N ASN A 49 11.86 -3.06 2.31
CA ASN A 49 13.12 -2.93 3.05
C ASN A 49 13.40 -4.09 3.96
N ALA A 50 12.55 -5.09 3.98
CA ALA A 50 12.77 -6.23 4.85
C ALA A 50 14.07 -6.91 4.47
N PRO A 51 14.84 -7.33 5.46
CA PRO A 51 16.06 -8.04 5.16
C PRO A 51 15.69 -9.32 4.47
N SER A 52 16.32 -9.55 3.37
CA SER A 52 15.92 -10.67 2.63
C SER A 52 16.56 -11.85 3.19
N SER A 53 16.48 -12.21 4.20
CA SER A 53 17.15 -13.36 4.73
C SER A 53 16.62 -14.65 4.23
#